data_f80343494936b89699e3c9fbf79a1b93
#
_entry.id   f80343494936b89699e3c9fbf79a1b93
#
_cell.length_a   1.000
_cell.length_b   1.000
_cell.length_c   1.000
_cell.angle_alpha   90.00
_cell.angle_beta   90.00
_cell.angle_gamma   90.00
#
_symmetry.space_group_name_H-M   'P 1'
#
loop_
_entity.id
_entity.type
_entity.pdbx_description
1 polymer ?
#
loop_
_entity_poly.entity_id
_entity_poly.type
_entity_poly.pdbx_seq_one_letter_code
_entity_poly.pdbx_strand_id
1 'polypeptide(L)'
;MQALRTRPGVKRGSIVYLCTEDVAPCPVQARKIFDEDSLRELSESIRTYGILNPLTVRSRGGRYELIAGERRLRAAKLAGLREVPCLVIDVDMENASLISLIENLQRRDLDFIEEANGISQLIHMFGMSQEEAARRIGKSQSAVANKLRLLRLPGDVLDALREHSLTERHGRALLRLPSSDAQRAALEHIIENDLNVAATEAYVETLLAAPAAEPPEEDRPEPRRTFVLKDVRVFLNTLSRSIDLMKQGGIDAGMRREETEDSLILTISIPKNRPGGAPCAE
;
A
#
# COMPACT_ATOMS: atom_id res chain seq x y z
N MET A 1 46.44 -21.31 -3.06
CA MET A 1 45.40 -20.89 -2.09
C MET A 1 45.95 -19.68 -1.33
N GLN A 2 45.66 -18.45 -1.79
CA GLN A 2 46.07 -17.24 -1.08
C GLN A 2 44.96 -16.91 -0.07
N ALA A 3 45.32 -16.95 1.21
CA ALA A 3 44.41 -16.55 2.30
C ALA A 3 44.06 -15.07 2.16
N LEU A 4 42.78 -14.76 1.94
CA LEU A 4 42.24 -13.42 1.97
C LEU A 4 42.51 -12.78 3.33
N ARG A 5 43.39 -11.79 3.35
CA ARG A 5 43.70 -11.00 4.54
C ARG A 5 42.51 -10.11 4.89
N THR A 6 41.64 -10.58 5.80
CA THR A 6 40.73 -9.72 6.55
C THR A 6 41.57 -8.67 7.29
N ARG A 7 41.46 -7.40 6.93
CA ARG A 7 42.05 -6.31 7.70
C ARG A 7 41.35 -6.26 9.06
N PRO A 8 42.01 -6.60 10.18
CA PRO A 8 41.41 -6.48 11.50
C PRO A 8 41.25 -5.00 11.86
N GLY A 9 40.07 -4.59 12.24
CA GLY A 9 39.86 -3.28 12.88
C GLY A 9 39.12 -2.21 12.06
N VAL A 10 38.27 -2.58 11.09
CA VAL A 10 37.38 -1.58 10.44
C VAL A 10 36.35 -1.10 11.46
N LYS A 11 36.46 0.17 11.90
CA LYS A 11 35.48 0.80 12.80
C LYS A 11 34.13 0.93 12.07
N ARG A 12 33.04 0.64 12.77
CA ARG A 12 31.67 0.89 12.27
C ARG A 12 31.55 2.30 11.71
N GLY A 13 31.02 2.43 10.48
CA GLY A 13 30.79 3.73 9.84
C GLY A 13 32.04 4.39 9.19
N SER A 14 33.18 3.71 9.11
CA SER A 14 34.35 4.22 8.36
C SER A 14 34.24 3.85 6.88
N ILE A 15 34.66 4.80 6.02
CA ILE A 15 34.82 4.54 4.59
C ILE A 15 36.15 3.80 4.40
N VAL A 16 36.12 2.65 3.74
CA VAL A 16 37.29 1.85 3.38
C VAL A 16 37.30 1.61 1.88
N TYR A 17 38.48 1.54 1.29
CA TYR A 17 38.63 1.16 -0.10
C TYR A 17 38.77 -0.35 -0.20
N LEU A 18 37.88 -0.98 -0.98
CA LEU A 18 37.83 -2.43 -1.21
C LEU A 18 38.05 -2.72 -2.69
N CYS A 19 38.73 -3.84 -2.97
CA CYS A 19 38.84 -4.31 -4.35
C CYS A 19 37.44 -4.61 -4.93
N THR A 20 37.19 -4.20 -6.17
CA THR A 20 35.91 -4.42 -6.85
C THR A 20 35.57 -5.90 -6.99
N GLU A 21 36.55 -6.79 -6.99
CA GLU A 21 36.41 -8.25 -7.05
C GLU A 21 35.99 -8.86 -5.70
N ASP A 22 36.34 -8.20 -4.59
CA ASP A 22 35.99 -8.65 -3.23
C ASP A 22 34.58 -8.30 -2.82
N VAL A 23 33.88 -7.45 -3.60
CA VAL A 23 32.50 -7.04 -3.36
C VAL A 23 31.54 -7.89 -4.20
N ALA A 24 30.87 -8.82 -3.54
CA ALA A 24 29.84 -9.65 -4.16
C ALA A 24 28.51 -8.85 -4.29
N PRO A 25 27.78 -8.98 -5.41
CA PRO A 25 26.46 -8.38 -5.55
C PRO A 25 25.46 -9.01 -4.57
N CYS A 26 24.44 -8.24 -4.16
CA CYS A 26 23.39 -8.75 -3.29
C CYS A 26 22.50 -9.76 -4.06
N PRO A 27 22.24 -10.96 -3.53
CA PRO A 27 21.39 -11.95 -4.20
C PRO A 27 19.91 -11.55 -4.29
N VAL A 28 19.46 -10.56 -3.51
CA VAL A 28 18.06 -10.13 -3.38
C VAL A 28 17.79 -8.80 -4.11
N GLN A 29 18.48 -8.53 -5.21
CA GLN A 29 18.26 -7.26 -5.91
C GLN A 29 16.98 -7.26 -6.75
N ALA A 30 16.12 -6.26 -6.52
CA ALA A 30 14.84 -6.08 -7.22
C ALA A 30 15.01 -5.66 -8.70
N ARG A 31 16.11 -4.99 -9.06
CA ARG A 31 16.31 -4.46 -10.42
C ARG A 31 17.13 -5.43 -11.26
N LYS A 32 16.47 -6.12 -12.22
CA LYS A 32 17.09 -7.05 -13.16
C LYS A 32 17.50 -6.39 -14.50
N ILE A 33 16.88 -5.29 -14.86
CA ILE A 33 17.11 -4.60 -16.13
C ILE A 33 17.85 -3.28 -15.84
N PHE A 34 19.05 -3.15 -16.39
CA PHE A 34 19.83 -1.92 -16.34
C PHE A 34 19.95 -1.39 -17.76
N ASP A 35 19.60 -0.13 -17.94
CA ASP A 35 19.84 0.59 -19.18
C ASP A 35 21.36 0.75 -19.39
N GLU A 36 21.87 0.18 -20.46
CA GLU A 36 23.31 0.15 -20.76
C GLU A 36 23.86 1.55 -21.02
N ASP A 37 23.12 2.42 -21.67
CA ASP A 37 23.60 3.77 -21.99
C ASP A 37 23.74 4.61 -20.72
N SER A 38 22.74 4.56 -19.85
CA SER A 38 22.79 5.19 -18.51
C SER A 38 23.91 4.61 -17.63
N LEU A 39 24.30 3.36 -17.83
CA LEU A 39 25.43 2.75 -17.11
C LEU A 39 26.78 3.22 -17.66
N ARG A 40 26.88 3.42 -18.99
CA ARG A 40 28.07 3.98 -19.66
C ARG A 40 28.33 5.42 -19.23
N GLU A 41 27.28 6.28 -19.24
CA GLU A 41 27.39 7.65 -18.77
C GLU A 41 27.90 7.71 -17.31
N LEU A 42 27.35 6.87 -16.45
CA LEU A 42 27.80 6.78 -15.06
C LEU A 42 29.27 6.30 -14.98
N SER A 43 29.68 5.37 -15.83
CA SER A 43 31.07 4.88 -15.89
C SER A 43 32.04 5.98 -16.30
N GLU A 44 31.71 6.83 -17.27
CA GLU A 44 32.50 7.98 -17.68
C GLU A 44 32.60 9.03 -16.57
N SER A 45 31.51 9.32 -15.90
CA SER A 45 31.50 10.20 -14.74
C SER A 45 32.39 9.67 -13.61
N ILE A 46 32.30 8.35 -13.32
CA ILE A 46 33.14 7.70 -12.31
C ILE A 46 34.62 7.71 -12.70
N ARG A 47 34.93 7.59 -13.99
CA ARG A 47 36.32 7.68 -14.48
C ARG A 47 36.90 9.08 -14.26
N THR A 48 36.10 10.11 -14.38
CA THR A 48 36.51 11.51 -14.27
C THR A 48 36.60 11.97 -12.81
N TYR A 49 35.58 11.67 -12.02
CA TYR A 49 35.41 12.25 -10.68
C TYR A 49 35.51 11.21 -9.55
N GLY A 50 35.67 9.93 -9.87
CA GLY A 50 35.60 8.86 -8.88
C GLY A 50 34.16 8.62 -8.38
N ILE A 51 34.06 7.77 -7.38
CA ILE A 51 32.75 7.50 -6.70
C ILE A 51 32.60 8.49 -5.55
N LEU A 52 31.73 9.48 -5.73
CA LEU A 52 31.45 10.51 -4.73
C LEU A 52 30.68 9.97 -3.52
N ASN A 53 29.70 9.09 -3.77
CA ASN A 53 28.92 8.44 -2.71
C ASN A 53 29.39 7.00 -2.53
N PRO A 54 29.95 6.61 -1.37
CA PRO A 54 30.44 5.26 -1.12
C PRO A 54 29.36 4.19 -1.34
N LEU A 55 29.80 2.98 -1.70
CA LEU A 55 28.93 1.80 -1.68
C LEU A 55 28.68 1.39 -0.24
N THR A 56 27.53 0.79 0.03
CA THR A 56 27.26 0.21 1.35
C THR A 56 27.43 -1.30 1.27
N VAL A 57 28.30 -1.84 2.13
CA VAL A 57 28.63 -3.27 2.16
C VAL A 57 28.57 -3.81 3.57
N ARG A 58 28.35 -5.13 3.71
CA ARG A 58 28.54 -5.85 4.97
C ARG A 58 29.66 -6.87 4.85
N SER A 59 30.31 -7.16 5.97
CA SER A 59 31.31 -8.23 6.04
C SER A 59 30.63 -9.57 6.30
N ARG A 60 30.97 -10.61 5.52
CA ARG A 60 30.47 -11.96 5.68
C ARG A 60 31.52 -12.98 5.33
N GLY A 61 32.00 -13.74 6.32
CA GLY A 61 32.93 -14.85 6.09
C GLY A 61 34.21 -14.45 5.37
N GLY A 62 34.74 -13.26 5.62
CA GLY A 62 35.97 -12.75 4.97
C GLY A 62 35.77 -12.12 3.60
N ARG A 63 34.50 -12.02 3.10
CA ARG A 63 34.14 -11.31 1.88
C ARG A 63 33.19 -10.15 2.22
N TYR A 64 33.02 -9.25 1.28
CA TYR A 64 32.08 -8.14 1.40
C TYR A 64 30.89 -8.36 0.49
N GLU A 65 29.71 -8.17 1.02
CA GLU A 65 28.45 -8.32 0.29
C GLU A 65 27.82 -6.93 0.14
N LEU A 66 27.49 -6.57 -1.10
CA LEU A 66 26.90 -5.27 -1.41
C LEU A 66 25.47 -5.21 -0.87
N ILE A 67 25.16 -4.14 -0.13
CA ILE A 67 23.81 -3.83 0.34
C ILE A 67 23.17 -2.79 -0.59
N ALA A 68 23.91 -1.71 -0.90
CA ALA A 68 23.44 -0.63 -1.75
C ALA A 68 24.54 -0.10 -2.67
N GLY A 69 24.18 0.30 -3.89
CA GLY A 69 25.10 0.89 -4.87
C GLY A 69 25.45 -0.01 -6.05
N GLU A 70 24.62 -0.96 -6.45
CA GLU A 70 24.86 -1.89 -7.56
C GLU A 70 25.26 -1.18 -8.87
N ARG A 71 24.52 -0.11 -9.27
CA ARG A 71 24.86 0.67 -10.45
C ARG A 71 26.27 1.26 -10.37
N ARG A 72 26.66 1.77 -9.20
CA ARG A 72 27.99 2.32 -8.95
C ARG A 72 29.06 1.24 -9.01
N LEU A 73 28.82 0.06 -8.46
CA LEU A 73 29.74 -1.07 -8.54
C LEU A 73 29.96 -1.53 -9.99
N ARG A 74 28.88 -1.68 -10.77
CA ARG A 74 28.96 -2.06 -12.18
C ARG A 74 29.65 -0.99 -13.03
N ALA A 75 29.30 0.26 -12.84
CA ALA A 75 29.93 1.37 -13.55
C ALA A 75 31.41 1.52 -13.19
N ALA A 76 31.79 1.28 -11.93
CA ALA A 76 33.18 1.26 -11.51
C ALA A 76 33.98 0.13 -12.17
N LYS A 77 33.39 -1.07 -12.30
CA LYS A 77 34.00 -2.19 -13.03
C LYS A 77 34.16 -1.85 -14.52
N LEU A 78 33.16 -1.24 -15.15
CA LEU A 78 33.26 -0.74 -16.55
C LEU A 78 34.32 0.37 -16.71
N ALA A 79 34.47 1.24 -15.72
CA ALA A 79 35.50 2.29 -15.69
C ALA A 79 36.91 1.74 -15.44
N GLY A 80 37.05 0.46 -15.08
CA GLY A 80 38.36 -0.18 -14.79
C GLY A 80 38.92 0.16 -13.43
N LEU A 81 38.11 0.64 -12.47
CA LEU A 81 38.60 0.90 -11.12
C LEU A 81 38.89 -0.41 -10.38
N ARG A 82 40.10 -0.49 -9.79
CA ARG A 82 40.49 -1.63 -8.97
C ARG A 82 39.91 -1.60 -7.57
N GLU A 83 39.71 -0.41 -7.01
CA GLU A 83 39.19 -0.21 -5.67
C GLU A 83 38.03 0.77 -5.68
N VAL A 84 37.07 0.56 -4.80
CA VAL A 84 35.89 1.41 -4.62
C VAL A 84 35.70 1.79 -3.16
N PRO A 85 35.30 3.04 -2.87
CA PRO A 85 34.98 3.46 -1.50
C PRO A 85 33.72 2.78 -1.00
N CYS A 86 33.84 2.12 0.14
CA CYS A 86 32.76 1.35 0.75
C CYS A 86 32.55 1.77 2.21
N LEU A 87 31.31 1.95 2.59
CA LEU A 87 30.87 2.05 3.98
C LEU A 87 30.58 0.64 4.49
N VAL A 88 31.40 0.14 5.41
CA VAL A 88 31.19 -1.18 6.00
C VAL A 88 30.26 -1.05 7.18
N ILE A 89 29.12 -1.74 7.09
CA ILE A 89 28.14 -1.85 8.19
C ILE A 89 28.10 -3.30 8.68
N ASP A 90 27.99 -3.44 10.00
CA ASP A 90 27.88 -4.74 10.64
C ASP A 90 26.42 -4.99 10.98
N VAL A 91 25.72 -5.60 10.03
CA VAL A 91 24.31 -5.93 10.13
C VAL A 91 24.07 -7.37 9.68
N ASP A 92 23.09 -8.01 10.28
CA ASP A 92 22.62 -9.32 9.82
C ASP A 92 21.95 -9.22 8.44
N MET A 93 21.54 -10.39 7.89
CA MET A 93 20.94 -10.44 6.56
C MET A 93 19.60 -9.72 6.49
N GLU A 94 18.83 -9.80 7.55
CA GLU A 94 17.50 -9.19 7.64
C GLU A 94 17.60 -7.66 7.63
N ASN A 95 18.45 -7.10 8.48
CA ASN A 95 18.69 -5.66 8.51
C ASN A 95 19.37 -5.14 7.24
N ALA A 96 20.27 -5.92 6.63
CA ALA A 96 20.87 -5.55 5.35
C ALA A 96 19.82 -5.47 4.23
N SER A 97 18.91 -6.45 4.15
CA SER A 97 17.79 -6.47 3.20
C SER A 97 16.82 -5.31 3.45
N LEU A 98 16.55 -5.01 4.71
CA LEU A 98 15.71 -3.88 5.12
C LEU A 98 16.30 -2.54 4.66
N ILE A 99 17.60 -2.31 4.90
CA ILE A 99 18.27 -1.07 4.48
C ILE A 99 18.24 -0.92 2.96
N SER A 100 18.53 -2.01 2.23
CA SER A 100 18.47 -2.01 0.77
C SER A 100 17.08 -1.69 0.23
N LEU A 101 16.04 -2.25 0.83
CA LEU A 101 14.65 -1.99 0.42
C LEU A 101 14.22 -0.55 0.72
N ILE A 102 14.59 -0.02 1.89
CA ILE A 102 14.31 1.37 2.26
C ILE A 102 15.05 2.35 1.33
N GLU A 103 16.32 2.10 1.01
CA GLU A 103 17.09 2.93 0.08
C GLU A 103 16.42 2.95 -1.30
N ASN A 104 15.97 1.78 -1.80
CA ASN A 104 15.25 1.69 -3.05
C ASN A 104 13.93 2.45 -3.03
N LEU A 105 13.17 2.39 -1.92
CA LEU A 105 11.92 3.15 -1.74
C LEU A 105 12.12 4.67 -1.62
N GLN A 106 13.29 5.14 -1.25
CA GLN A 106 13.62 6.57 -1.15
C GLN A 106 14.06 7.18 -2.50
N ARG A 107 14.06 6.39 -3.57
CA ARG A 107 14.37 6.90 -4.92
C ARG A 107 13.29 7.86 -5.39
N ARG A 108 13.71 8.89 -6.15
CA ARG A 108 12.80 9.92 -6.68
C ARG A 108 12.08 9.53 -7.95
N ASP A 109 12.56 8.49 -8.62
CA ASP A 109 12.10 8.03 -9.94
C ASP A 109 11.10 6.87 -9.87
N LEU A 110 10.65 6.48 -8.67
CA LEU A 110 9.62 5.45 -8.50
C LEU A 110 8.24 5.99 -8.88
N ASP A 111 7.51 5.23 -9.67
CA ASP A 111 6.09 5.48 -9.84
C ASP A 111 5.31 5.12 -8.56
N PHE A 112 4.07 5.60 -8.49
CA PHE A 112 3.25 5.42 -7.28
C PHE A 112 2.84 3.95 -7.03
N ILE A 113 2.83 3.10 -8.06
CA ILE A 113 2.52 1.68 -7.97
C ILE A 113 3.76 0.91 -7.48
N GLU A 114 4.94 1.25 -8.03
CA GLU A 114 6.22 0.69 -7.56
C GLU A 114 6.45 1.02 -6.09
N GLU A 115 6.17 2.26 -5.70
CA GLU A 115 6.26 2.68 -4.31
C GLU A 115 5.29 1.92 -3.40
N ALA A 116 4.03 1.72 -3.84
CA ALA A 116 3.03 0.94 -3.10
C ALA A 116 3.47 -0.53 -2.94
N ASN A 117 3.98 -1.15 -4.01
CA ASN A 117 4.50 -2.52 -3.97
C ASN A 117 5.71 -2.64 -3.04
N GLY A 118 6.65 -1.71 -3.10
CA GLY A 118 7.81 -1.71 -2.22
C GLY A 118 7.43 -1.56 -0.74
N ILE A 119 6.45 -0.70 -0.43
CA ILE A 119 5.90 -0.56 0.93
C ILE A 119 5.22 -1.86 1.38
N SER A 120 4.43 -2.48 0.51
CA SER A 120 3.79 -3.76 0.79
C SER A 120 4.82 -4.85 1.08
N GLN A 121 5.87 -4.92 0.27
CA GLN A 121 6.98 -5.85 0.47
C GLN A 121 7.70 -5.61 1.80
N LEU A 122 7.94 -4.35 2.15
CA LEU A 122 8.57 -3.97 3.43
C LEU A 122 7.76 -4.50 4.61
N ILE A 123 6.45 -4.30 4.60
CA ILE A 123 5.54 -4.73 5.67
C ILE A 123 5.51 -6.26 5.76
N HIS A 124 5.34 -6.96 4.63
CA HIS A 124 5.20 -8.42 4.62
C HIS A 124 6.50 -9.15 4.96
N MET A 125 7.64 -8.72 4.40
CA MET A 125 8.91 -9.40 4.62
C MET A 125 9.42 -9.26 6.06
N PHE A 126 9.17 -8.13 6.69
CA PHE A 126 9.72 -7.81 8.02
C PHE A 126 8.65 -7.80 9.12
N GLY A 127 7.40 -8.18 8.83
CA GLY A 127 6.31 -8.26 9.80
C GLY A 127 5.98 -6.92 10.49
N MET A 128 6.24 -5.79 9.81
CA MET A 128 6.07 -4.45 10.37
C MET A 128 4.63 -4.00 10.34
N SER A 129 4.26 -3.13 11.29
CA SER A 129 3.03 -2.35 11.19
C SER A 129 3.17 -1.25 10.12
N GLN A 130 2.03 -0.76 9.60
CA GLN A 130 2.03 0.38 8.67
C GLN A 130 2.65 1.64 9.29
N GLU A 131 2.47 1.83 10.59
CA GLU A 131 3.05 2.95 11.33
C GLU A 131 4.57 2.84 11.40
N GLU A 132 5.09 1.65 11.69
CA GLU A 132 6.52 1.41 11.74
C GLU A 132 7.17 1.58 10.36
N ALA A 133 6.55 1.02 9.31
CA ALA A 133 7.00 1.21 7.94
C ALA A 133 7.04 2.70 7.55
N ALA A 134 5.97 3.45 7.87
CA ALA A 134 5.90 4.89 7.62
C ALA A 134 7.05 5.66 8.28
N ARG A 135 7.32 5.37 9.56
CA ARG A 135 8.42 5.98 10.30
C ARG A 135 9.79 5.70 9.67
N ARG A 136 10.01 4.46 9.22
CA ARG A 136 11.29 4.04 8.62
C ARG A 136 11.56 4.68 7.25
N ILE A 137 10.49 4.88 6.45
CA ILE A 137 10.63 5.51 5.13
C ILE A 137 10.47 7.04 5.17
N GLY A 138 10.20 7.63 6.36
CA GLY A 138 10.05 9.07 6.53
C GLY A 138 8.72 9.63 5.98
N LYS A 139 7.65 8.83 5.99
CA LYS A 139 6.30 9.23 5.54
C LYS A 139 5.28 9.17 6.68
N SER A 140 4.10 9.78 6.48
CA SER A 140 2.99 9.62 7.42
C SER A 140 2.33 8.24 7.25
N GLN A 141 1.77 7.72 8.34
CA GLN A 141 1.00 6.47 8.32
C GLN A 141 -0.18 6.55 7.33
N SER A 142 -0.85 7.70 7.24
CA SER A 142 -1.93 7.92 6.28
C SER A 142 -1.46 7.85 4.82
N ALA A 143 -0.27 8.36 4.52
CA ALA A 143 0.33 8.24 3.18
C ALA A 143 0.61 6.78 2.83
N VAL A 144 1.20 6.01 3.76
CA VAL A 144 1.43 4.57 3.59
C VAL A 144 0.12 3.82 3.38
N ALA A 145 -0.90 4.08 4.22
CA ALA A 145 -2.21 3.45 4.08
C ALA A 145 -2.86 3.76 2.72
N ASN A 146 -2.78 5.00 2.24
CA ASN A 146 -3.31 5.38 0.93
C ASN A 146 -2.59 4.65 -0.21
N LYS A 147 -1.26 4.53 -0.16
CA LYS A 147 -0.48 3.77 -1.13
C LYS A 147 -0.88 2.29 -1.17
N LEU A 148 -0.96 1.66 -0.01
CA LEU A 148 -1.36 0.25 0.09
C LEU A 148 -2.80 0.00 -0.40
N ARG A 149 -3.70 0.97 -0.24
CA ARG A 149 -5.08 0.86 -0.75
C ARG A 149 -5.12 0.78 -2.28
N LEU A 150 -4.20 1.43 -2.98
CA LEU A 150 -4.14 1.36 -4.45
C LEU A 150 -3.95 -0.07 -4.97
N LEU A 151 -3.21 -0.90 -4.24
CA LEU A 151 -2.99 -2.31 -4.60
C LEU A 151 -4.27 -3.17 -4.51
N ARG A 152 -5.40 -2.61 -4.10
CA ARG A 152 -6.72 -3.26 -4.17
C ARG A 152 -7.39 -3.09 -5.53
N LEU A 153 -6.91 -2.18 -6.37
CA LEU A 153 -7.39 -2.06 -7.74
C LEU A 153 -6.97 -3.30 -8.53
N PRO A 154 -7.77 -3.72 -9.52
CA PRO A 154 -7.39 -4.77 -10.45
C PRO A 154 -6.05 -4.45 -11.15
N GLY A 155 -5.28 -5.49 -11.49
CA GLY A 155 -3.96 -5.31 -12.11
C GLY A 155 -4.02 -4.56 -13.44
N ASP A 156 -5.02 -4.88 -14.27
CA ASP A 156 -5.29 -4.20 -15.54
C ASP A 156 -5.59 -2.69 -15.36
N VAL A 157 -6.32 -2.33 -14.29
CA VAL A 157 -6.58 -0.92 -13.94
C VAL A 157 -5.28 -0.21 -13.52
N LEU A 158 -4.43 -0.88 -12.72
CA LEU A 158 -3.14 -0.33 -12.32
C LEU A 158 -2.20 -0.12 -13.51
N ASP A 159 -2.16 -1.08 -14.44
CA ASP A 159 -1.34 -1.00 -15.65
C ASP A 159 -1.80 0.16 -16.54
N ALA A 160 -3.10 0.30 -16.75
CA ALA A 160 -3.67 1.40 -17.54
C ALA A 160 -3.45 2.77 -16.89
N LEU A 161 -3.53 2.88 -15.54
CA LEU A 161 -3.17 4.11 -14.84
C LEU A 161 -1.71 4.54 -15.12
N ARG A 162 -0.80 3.57 -15.24
CA ARG A 162 0.61 3.81 -15.57
C ARG A 162 0.78 4.20 -17.03
N GLU A 163 0.19 3.45 -17.95
CA GLU A 163 0.30 3.65 -19.41
C GLU A 163 -0.19 5.04 -19.84
N HIS A 164 -1.31 5.49 -19.27
CA HIS A 164 -1.90 6.79 -19.56
C HIS A 164 -1.40 7.92 -18.64
N SER A 165 -0.31 7.68 -17.89
CA SER A 165 0.30 8.69 -17.01
C SER A 165 -0.69 9.32 -16.01
N LEU A 166 -1.71 8.58 -15.62
CA LEU A 166 -2.68 9.00 -14.61
C LEU A 166 -2.03 8.99 -13.22
N THR A 167 -2.51 9.86 -12.34
CA THR A 167 -1.89 10.04 -11.03
C THR A 167 -2.51 9.12 -9.95
N GLU A 168 -1.83 9.00 -8.81
CA GLU A 168 -2.34 8.33 -7.61
C GLU A 168 -3.76 8.78 -7.24
N ARG A 169 -4.09 10.07 -7.46
CA ARG A 169 -5.41 10.63 -7.11
C ARG A 169 -6.52 10.05 -7.96
N HIS A 170 -6.28 9.79 -9.26
CA HIS A 170 -7.23 9.09 -10.12
C HIS A 170 -7.49 7.67 -9.61
N GLY A 171 -6.42 6.92 -9.27
CA GLY A 171 -6.56 5.58 -8.69
C GLY A 171 -7.35 5.59 -7.37
N ARG A 172 -7.14 6.59 -6.52
CA ARG A 172 -7.88 6.73 -5.26
C ARG A 172 -9.37 7.06 -5.48
N ALA A 173 -9.70 7.82 -6.51
CA ALA A 173 -11.09 8.07 -6.87
C ALA A 173 -11.77 6.77 -7.32
N LEU A 174 -11.12 5.97 -8.18
CA LEU A 174 -11.64 4.69 -8.65
C LEU A 174 -11.87 3.68 -7.52
N LEU A 175 -11.06 3.68 -6.46
CA LEU A 175 -11.24 2.81 -5.29
C LEU A 175 -12.56 3.04 -4.54
N ARG A 176 -13.25 4.14 -4.78
CA ARG A 176 -14.57 4.44 -4.18
C ARG A 176 -15.69 3.63 -4.84
N LEU A 177 -15.47 3.15 -6.06
CA LEU A 177 -16.45 2.37 -6.80
C LEU A 177 -16.55 0.93 -6.26
N PRO A 178 -17.78 0.35 -6.22
CA PRO A 178 -18.04 -0.88 -5.48
C PRO A 178 -17.54 -2.16 -6.15
N SER A 179 -17.32 -2.15 -7.46
CA SER A 179 -16.93 -3.34 -8.23
C SER A 179 -15.77 -3.07 -9.19
N SER A 180 -15.02 -4.13 -9.51
CA SER A 180 -13.94 -4.06 -10.49
C SER A 180 -14.43 -3.66 -11.88
N ASP A 181 -15.64 -4.06 -12.26
CA ASP A 181 -16.22 -3.70 -13.56
C ASP A 181 -16.58 -2.22 -13.62
N ALA A 182 -17.14 -1.66 -12.53
CA ALA A 182 -17.38 -0.23 -12.42
C ALA A 182 -16.06 0.58 -12.45
N GLN A 183 -14.99 0.04 -11.84
CA GLN A 183 -13.67 0.68 -11.86
C GLN A 183 -13.08 0.70 -13.27
N ARG A 184 -13.21 -0.40 -14.06
CA ARG A 184 -12.79 -0.48 -15.47
C ARG A 184 -13.55 0.49 -16.35
N ALA A 185 -14.87 0.44 -16.30
CA ALA A 185 -15.73 1.32 -17.09
C ALA A 185 -15.47 2.81 -16.79
N ALA A 186 -15.27 3.15 -15.51
CA ALA A 186 -14.93 4.50 -15.11
C ALA A 186 -13.53 4.91 -15.61
N LEU A 187 -12.57 4.01 -15.58
CA LEU A 187 -11.22 4.27 -16.09
C LEU A 187 -11.23 4.51 -17.60
N GLU A 188 -11.94 3.70 -18.39
CA GLU A 188 -12.12 3.91 -19.81
C GLU A 188 -12.68 5.31 -20.11
N HIS A 189 -13.73 5.69 -19.42
CA HIS A 189 -14.32 7.02 -19.54
C HIS A 189 -13.33 8.16 -19.18
N ILE A 190 -12.52 7.98 -18.14
CA ILE A 190 -11.50 8.95 -17.71
C ILE A 190 -10.44 9.12 -18.82
N ILE A 191 -10.01 8.02 -19.44
CA ILE A 191 -9.01 8.01 -20.50
C ILE A 191 -9.56 8.66 -21.78
N GLU A 192 -10.75 8.24 -22.23
CA GLU A 192 -11.38 8.74 -23.45
C GLU A 192 -11.65 10.25 -23.42
N ASN A 193 -11.95 10.79 -22.24
CA ASN A 193 -12.30 12.21 -22.07
C ASN A 193 -11.16 13.04 -21.47
N ASP A 194 -9.97 12.47 -21.30
CA ASP A 194 -8.78 13.11 -20.72
C ASP A 194 -9.11 13.88 -19.42
N LEU A 195 -9.84 13.22 -18.51
CA LEU A 195 -10.34 13.86 -17.30
C LEU A 195 -9.20 14.16 -16.34
N ASN A 196 -9.11 15.39 -15.89
CA ASN A 196 -8.21 15.74 -14.78
C ASN A 196 -8.74 15.21 -13.44
N VAL A 197 -7.93 15.31 -12.39
CA VAL A 197 -8.27 14.77 -11.05
C VAL A 197 -9.62 15.26 -10.54
N ALA A 198 -9.90 16.57 -10.66
CA ALA A 198 -11.15 17.15 -10.15
C ALA A 198 -12.38 16.64 -10.93
N ALA A 199 -12.28 16.54 -12.24
CA ALA A 199 -13.33 15.98 -13.09
C ALA A 199 -13.53 14.48 -12.82
N THR A 200 -12.46 13.74 -12.59
CA THR A 200 -12.52 12.32 -12.19
C THR A 200 -13.24 12.14 -10.85
N GLU A 201 -12.87 12.94 -9.85
CA GLU A 201 -13.53 12.88 -8.53
C GLU A 201 -15.02 13.21 -8.64
N ALA A 202 -15.39 14.24 -9.42
CA ALA A 202 -16.79 14.61 -9.66
C ALA A 202 -17.54 13.52 -10.44
N TYR A 203 -16.92 12.93 -11.47
CA TYR A 203 -17.51 11.84 -12.24
C TYR A 203 -17.78 10.60 -11.36
N VAL A 204 -16.80 10.18 -10.57
CA VAL A 204 -16.98 9.08 -9.62
C VAL A 204 -18.10 9.40 -8.61
N GLU A 205 -18.23 10.65 -8.17
CA GLU A 205 -19.29 11.09 -7.28
C GLU A 205 -20.68 10.95 -7.93
N THR A 206 -20.80 11.30 -9.21
CA THR A 206 -22.06 11.10 -9.96
C THR A 206 -22.43 9.63 -10.11
N LEU A 207 -21.43 8.75 -10.33
CA LEU A 207 -21.65 7.30 -10.39
C LEU A 207 -22.10 6.72 -9.05
N LEU A 208 -21.57 7.25 -7.93
CA LEU A 208 -21.97 6.81 -6.59
C LEU A 208 -23.34 7.37 -6.15
N ALA A 209 -23.70 8.55 -6.66
CA ALA A 209 -25.00 9.18 -6.39
C ALA A 209 -26.13 8.62 -7.28
N ALA A 210 -25.78 8.02 -8.42
CA ALA A 210 -26.79 7.36 -9.26
C ALA A 210 -27.37 6.17 -8.46
N PRO A 211 -28.73 6.08 -8.31
CA PRO A 211 -29.32 4.87 -7.76
C PRO A 211 -28.84 3.71 -8.62
N ALA A 212 -28.36 2.65 -7.98
CA ALA A 212 -27.91 1.46 -8.70
C ALA A 212 -29.00 1.09 -9.71
N ALA A 213 -28.70 1.23 -11.01
CA ALA A 213 -29.58 0.74 -12.05
C ALA A 213 -29.72 -0.75 -11.80
N GLU A 214 -30.91 -1.20 -11.46
CA GLU A 214 -31.24 -2.61 -11.37
C GLU A 214 -30.81 -3.25 -12.69
N PRO A 215 -30.00 -4.32 -12.66
CA PRO A 215 -29.70 -5.06 -13.87
C PRO A 215 -31.03 -5.54 -14.48
N PRO A 216 -31.18 -5.57 -15.82
CA PRO A 216 -32.37 -6.07 -16.44
C PRO A 216 -32.68 -7.46 -15.88
N GLU A 217 -33.93 -7.65 -15.48
CA GLU A 217 -34.49 -8.91 -14.99
C GLU A 217 -34.33 -9.98 -16.07
N GLU A 218 -33.20 -10.65 -16.15
CA GLU A 218 -33.11 -11.98 -16.72
C GLU A 218 -33.35 -12.99 -15.60
N ASP A 219 -34.43 -13.71 -15.76
CA ASP A 219 -34.97 -14.83 -15.04
C ASP A 219 -33.91 -15.72 -14.33
N ARG A 220 -33.44 -15.29 -13.16
CA ARG A 220 -32.63 -16.07 -12.24
C ARG A 220 -33.42 -16.33 -10.98
N PRO A 221 -33.56 -17.60 -10.56
CA PRO A 221 -34.21 -17.89 -9.28
C PRO A 221 -33.42 -17.16 -8.17
N GLU A 222 -34.13 -16.31 -7.42
CA GLU A 222 -33.55 -15.56 -6.30
C GLU A 222 -32.74 -16.47 -5.38
N PRO A 223 -31.43 -16.21 -5.17
CA PRO A 223 -30.74 -16.84 -4.07
C PRO A 223 -31.31 -16.26 -2.78
N ARG A 224 -32.14 -17.06 -2.09
CA ARG A 224 -32.54 -16.75 -0.71
C ARG A 224 -31.29 -16.44 0.07
N ARG A 225 -31.08 -15.15 0.38
CA ARG A 225 -30.03 -14.71 1.31
C ARG A 225 -30.37 -15.29 2.69
N THR A 226 -29.90 -16.48 2.96
CA THR A 226 -29.87 -17.01 4.31
C THR A 226 -28.84 -16.21 5.10
N PHE A 227 -29.30 -15.18 5.79
CA PHE A 227 -28.52 -14.56 6.87
C PHE A 227 -28.38 -15.65 7.95
N VAL A 228 -27.25 -16.34 7.98
CA VAL A 228 -26.91 -17.21 9.09
C VAL A 228 -26.48 -16.30 10.24
N LEU A 229 -27.47 -15.88 11.05
CA LEU A 229 -27.21 -15.25 12.33
C LEU A 229 -26.58 -16.32 13.23
N LYS A 230 -25.26 -16.31 13.35
CA LYS A 230 -24.53 -17.23 14.23
C LYS A 230 -24.80 -16.98 15.72
N ASP A 231 -25.36 -15.81 16.08
CA ASP A 231 -25.69 -15.50 17.48
C ASP A 231 -26.89 -14.51 17.54
N VAL A 232 -28.03 -15.03 17.96
CA VAL A 232 -29.27 -14.26 18.14
C VAL A 232 -29.07 -13.14 19.19
N ARG A 233 -28.13 -13.29 20.13
CA ARG A 233 -27.83 -12.30 21.19
C ARG A 233 -27.33 -10.98 20.62
N VAL A 234 -26.50 -11.02 19.53
CA VAL A 234 -25.95 -9.82 18.89
C VAL A 234 -27.09 -9.00 18.23
N PHE A 235 -28.03 -9.69 17.60
CA PHE A 235 -29.22 -9.06 17.01
C PHE A 235 -30.10 -8.42 18.05
N LEU A 236 -30.37 -9.13 19.17
CA LEU A 236 -31.16 -8.61 20.29
C LEU A 236 -30.53 -7.36 20.93
N ASN A 237 -29.22 -7.35 21.11
CA ASN A 237 -28.49 -6.20 21.63
C ASN A 237 -28.60 -4.99 20.72
N THR A 238 -28.53 -5.20 19.39
CA THR A 238 -28.66 -4.11 18.41
C THR A 238 -30.08 -3.52 18.44
N LEU A 239 -31.10 -4.36 18.52
CA LEU A 239 -32.52 -3.93 18.67
C LEU A 239 -32.73 -3.14 19.96
N SER A 240 -32.25 -3.64 21.09
CA SER A 240 -32.38 -2.94 22.38
C SER A 240 -31.76 -1.56 22.33
N ARG A 241 -30.53 -1.46 21.76
CA ARG A 241 -29.82 -0.19 21.60
C ARG A 241 -30.56 0.81 20.69
N SER A 242 -31.21 0.32 19.63
CA SER A 242 -31.98 1.15 18.72
C SER A 242 -33.25 1.70 19.41
N ILE A 243 -33.90 0.90 20.25
CA ILE A 243 -35.08 1.33 21.02
C ILE A 243 -34.69 2.35 22.09
N ASP A 244 -33.55 2.16 22.77
CA ASP A 244 -33.01 3.12 23.73
C ASP A 244 -32.67 4.47 23.09
N LEU A 245 -32.14 4.46 21.88
CA LEU A 245 -31.88 5.66 21.07
C LEU A 245 -33.19 6.40 20.70
N MET A 246 -34.24 5.66 20.37
CA MET A 246 -35.59 6.25 20.10
C MET A 246 -36.17 6.89 21.36
N LYS A 247 -36.02 6.25 22.52
CA LYS A 247 -36.45 6.81 23.81
C LYS A 247 -35.72 8.09 24.17
N GLN A 248 -34.37 8.11 23.96
CA GLN A 248 -33.56 9.32 24.15
C GLN A 248 -33.98 10.45 23.18
N GLY A 249 -34.45 10.09 21.98
CA GLY A 249 -35.02 11.02 20.99
C GLY A 249 -36.46 11.48 21.31
N GLY A 250 -37.04 11.11 22.44
CA GLY A 250 -38.37 11.51 22.86
C GLY A 250 -39.53 10.68 22.27
N ILE A 251 -39.23 9.52 21.70
CA ILE A 251 -40.23 8.58 21.16
C ILE A 251 -40.42 7.46 22.21
N ASP A 252 -41.66 7.32 22.72
CA ASP A 252 -41.97 6.28 23.72
C ASP A 252 -42.12 4.89 23.07
N ALA A 253 -40.99 4.35 22.60
CA ALA A 253 -40.93 3.02 21.98
C ALA A 253 -40.77 1.94 23.05
N GLY A 254 -41.62 0.90 22.99
CA GLY A 254 -41.61 -0.25 23.90
C GLY A 254 -41.18 -1.52 23.17
N MET A 255 -40.50 -2.43 23.87
CA MET A 255 -40.21 -3.79 23.40
C MET A 255 -40.65 -4.79 24.45
N ARG A 256 -41.39 -5.80 24.03
CA ARG A 256 -41.79 -6.93 24.86
C ARG A 256 -41.19 -8.20 24.28
N ARG A 257 -40.59 -9.02 25.14
CA ARG A 257 -39.96 -10.28 24.76
C ARG A 257 -40.76 -11.42 25.40
N GLU A 258 -41.19 -12.37 24.59
CA GLU A 258 -41.82 -13.60 25.03
C GLU A 258 -41.03 -14.78 24.43
N GLU A 259 -40.65 -15.74 25.29
CA GLU A 259 -39.89 -16.91 24.90
C GLU A 259 -40.77 -18.15 25.07
N THR A 260 -40.95 -18.88 23.99
CA THR A 260 -41.63 -20.17 23.94
C THR A 260 -40.61 -21.29 23.72
N GLU A 261 -40.99 -22.56 23.88
CA GLU A 261 -40.05 -23.68 23.73
C GLU A 261 -39.35 -23.72 22.34
N ASP A 262 -40.02 -23.23 21.29
CA ASP A 262 -39.51 -23.32 19.91
C ASP A 262 -39.18 -21.95 19.28
N SER A 263 -39.55 -20.83 19.92
CA SER A 263 -39.42 -19.52 19.31
C SER A 263 -39.28 -18.37 20.30
N LEU A 264 -38.59 -17.31 19.85
CA LEU A 264 -38.47 -16.04 20.54
C LEU A 264 -39.32 -14.99 19.82
N ILE A 265 -40.35 -14.50 20.47
CA ILE A 265 -41.26 -13.49 19.94
C ILE A 265 -40.87 -12.12 20.49
N LEU A 266 -40.65 -11.17 19.61
CA LEU A 266 -40.35 -9.79 19.94
C LEU A 266 -41.45 -8.89 19.41
N THR A 267 -42.12 -8.20 20.30
CA THR A 267 -43.15 -7.21 19.94
C THR A 267 -42.59 -5.82 20.20
N ILE A 268 -42.44 -5.03 19.13
CA ILE A 268 -42.00 -3.65 19.22
C ILE A 268 -43.18 -2.72 18.96
N SER A 269 -43.44 -1.83 19.91
CA SER A 269 -44.50 -0.81 19.82
C SER A 269 -43.86 0.56 19.67
N ILE A 270 -44.13 1.24 18.56
CA ILE A 270 -43.66 2.58 18.29
C ILE A 270 -44.88 3.48 18.03
N PRO A 271 -45.17 4.50 18.87
CA PRO A 271 -46.28 5.39 18.67
C PRO A 271 -46.07 6.27 17.44
N LYS A 272 -47.10 6.35 16.58
CA LYS A 272 -47.05 7.17 15.33
C LYS A 272 -47.18 8.68 15.59
N ASN A 273 -47.67 9.09 16.77
CA ASN A 273 -47.89 10.50 17.13
C ASN A 273 -46.85 10.95 18.14
N ARG A 274 -46.20 12.09 17.94
CA ARG A 274 -45.38 12.74 18.95
C ARG A 274 -46.27 13.24 20.09
N PRO A 275 -46.02 12.92 21.37
CA PRO A 275 -46.66 13.62 22.46
C PRO A 275 -46.09 15.04 22.53
N GLY A 276 -46.83 16.05 22.11
CA GLY A 276 -46.41 17.45 22.25
C GLY A 276 -46.76 18.39 21.08
N GLY A 277 -47.95 18.26 20.50
CA GLY A 277 -48.54 19.29 19.66
C GLY A 277 -49.78 19.81 20.34
N ALA A 278 -49.70 20.98 21.01
CA ALA A 278 -50.87 21.71 21.47
C ALA A 278 -51.75 22.06 20.28
N PRO A 279 -53.10 21.97 20.38
CA PRO A 279 -53.96 22.42 19.31
C PRO A 279 -53.87 23.97 19.24
N CYS A 280 -53.52 24.51 18.09
CA CYS A 280 -53.80 25.90 17.78
C CYS A 280 -55.33 26.04 17.75
N ALA A 281 -55.87 26.82 18.68
CA ALA A 281 -57.23 27.33 18.65
C ALA A 281 -57.29 28.49 17.63
N GLU A 282 -58.36 28.47 16.83
CA GLU A 282 -58.95 29.49 15.96
C GLU A 282 -58.04 30.23 15.00
#